data_9323e19f1d9f0552479273a127b1aa7e
#
_entry.id   9323e19f1d9f0552479273a127b1aa7e
#
_cell.length_a   1.000
_cell.length_b   1.000
_cell.length_c   1.000
_cell.angle_alpha   90.00
_cell.angle_beta   90.00
_cell.angle_gamma   90.00
#
_symmetry.space_group_name_H-M   'P 1'
#
loop_
_entity.id
_entity.type
_entity.pdbx_description
1 polymer ?
#
loop_
_entity_poly.entity_id
_entity_poly.type
_entity_poly.pdbx_seq_one_letter_code
_entity_poly.pdbx_strand_id
1 'polypeptide(L)'
;MLTIPTADGVAEAIVATPPSGHGPGVLFFMDAFGLRPRIAEMAAEIASWGYVVLAPNVFYRDGSVADVAPRGDLSTPEGREAFWQVAGPRIGHLNADLAVADNATYLETLRELPEVTPGPVGVVGFCMGARLAVRAAGRDPDVAACAGFHAGGLVTEAQDSPHRELATARAEFLFGHADNDGSMTPENAKALGEALDAAGLAATNEIYEGAPHGYTMSDTAAWNEAAFLRAFANLKDLLARTLH
;
A
#
# COMPACT_ATOMS: atom_id res chain seq x y z
N MET A 1 -3.61 -11.52 15.22
CA MET A 1 -3.45 -10.06 15.09
C MET A 1 -2.31 -9.63 16.00
N LEU A 2 -1.33 -8.91 15.47
CA LEU A 2 -0.29 -8.23 16.23
C LEU A 2 -0.84 -6.88 16.72
N THR A 3 -0.30 -6.35 17.82
CA THR A 3 -0.57 -4.98 18.29
C THR A 3 0.72 -4.18 18.25
N ILE A 4 0.68 -3.00 17.65
CA ILE A 4 1.83 -2.10 17.46
C ILE A 4 1.60 -0.85 18.32
N PRO A 5 2.38 -0.62 19.38
CA PRO A 5 2.37 0.65 20.08
C PRO A 5 2.82 1.78 19.12
N THR A 6 2.05 2.85 19.07
CA THR A 6 2.33 4.03 18.25
C THR A 6 2.31 5.29 19.11
N ALA A 7 2.66 6.44 18.55
CA ALA A 7 2.66 7.71 19.30
C ALA A 7 1.27 8.08 19.84
N ASP A 8 0.20 7.73 19.11
CA ASP A 8 -1.17 8.17 19.42
C ASP A 8 -2.11 7.03 19.81
N GLY A 9 -1.57 5.84 20.09
CA GLY A 9 -2.41 4.69 20.48
C GLY A 9 -1.78 3.34 20.12
N VAL A 10 -2.63 2.39 19.78
CA VAL A 10 -2.21 1.02 19.43
C VAL A 10 -2.86 0.63 18.10
N ALA A 11 -2.04 0.31 17.11
CA ALA A 11 -2.50 -0.21 15.84
C ALA A 11 -2.56 -1.75 15.88
N GLU A 12 -3.67 -2.33 15.43
CA GLU A 12 -3.75 -3.76 15.14
C GLU A 12 -3.10 -4.04 13.78
N ALA A 13 -2.48 -5.19 13.61
CA ALA A 13 -1.87 -5.57 12.34
C ALA A 13 -2.06 -7.06 12.01
N ILE A 14 -2.20 -7.36 10.73
CA ILE A 14 -2.07 -8.71 10.19
C ILE A 14 -0.59 -9.00 9.99
N VAL A 15 -0.13 -10.17 10.43
CA VAL A 15 1.18 -10.73 10.08
C VAL A 15 0.94 -12.01 9.28
N ALA A 16 1.53 -12.10 8.09
CA ALA A 16 1.55 -13.33 7.31
C ALA A 16 3.01 -13.80 7.15
N THR A 17 3.26 -15.05 7.49
CA THR A 17 4.60 -15.68 7.46
C THR A 17 4.70 -16.68 6.32
N PRO A 18 5.86 -16.79 5.65
CA PRO A 18 6.08 -17.77 4.60
C PRO A 18 6.13 -19.21 5.17
N PRO A 19 5.95 -20.23 4.33
CA PRO A 19 6.06 -21.63 4.75
C PRO A 19 7.43 -21.99 5.35
N SER A 20 8.50 -21.28 4.99
CA SER A 20 9.85 -21.39 5.58
C SER A 20 9.92 -20.91 7.04
N GLY A 21 8.91 -20.17 7.52
CA GLY A 21 8.87 -19.54 8.82
C GLY A 21 9.64 -18.22 8.92
N HIS A 22 10.45 -17.85 7.93
CA HIS A 22 11.24 -16.62 7.91
C HIS A 22 11.53 -16.14 6.49
N GLY A 23 11.80 -14.84 6.32
CA GLY A 23 12.11 -14.24 5.03
C GLY A 23 12.26 -12.73 5.11
N PRO A 24 12.58 -12.04 4.00
CA PRO A 24 12.60 -10.59 3.95
C PRO A 24 11.25 -9.97 4.29
N GLY A 25 11.27 -8.77 4.90
CA GLY A 25 10.06 -8.07 5.31
C GLY A 25 9.38 -7.29 4.17
N VAL A 26 8.06 -7.32 4.15
CA VAL A 26 7.22 -6.49 3.28
C VAL A 26 6.15 -5.78 4.12
N LEU A 27 6.15 -4.45 4.11
CA LEU A 27 5.09 -3.65 4.72
C LEU A 27 3.97 -3.43 3.71
N PHE A 28 2.76 -3.84 4.07
CA PHE A 28 1.58 -3.82 3.22
C PHE A 28 0.59 -2.75 3.68
N PHE A 29 0.36 -1.74 2.87
CA PHE A 29 -0.63 -0.71 3.12
C PHE A 29 -1.95 -1.02 2.41
N MET A 30 -2.99 -1.21 3.21
CA MET A 30 -4.35 -1.50 2.76
C MET A 30 -4.99 -0.34 1.99
N ASP A 31 -6.10 -0.62 1.33
CA ASP A 31 -6.96 0.41 0.74
C ASP A 31 -7.83 1.11 1.80
N ALA A 32 -8.68 2.03 1.37
CA ALA A 32 -9.56 2.80 2.24
C ALA A 32 -10.58 1.96 3.00
N PHE A 33 -10.87 0.73 2.55
CA PHE A 33 -11.81 -0.17 3.23
C PHE A 33 -11.25 -0.81 4.49
N GLY A 34 -9.96 -0.67 4.76
CA GLY A 34 -9.36 -1.16 5.99
C GLY A 34 -8.95 -2.64 5.96
N LEU A 35 -8.45 -3.11 7.09
CA LEU A 35 -8.10 -4.52 7.26
C LEU A 35 -9.37 -5.38 7.25
N ARG A 36 -9.37 -6.40 6.41
CA ARG A 36 -10.48 -7.32 6.20
C ARG A 36 -9.98 -8.63 5.57
N PRO A 37 -10.83 -9.69 5.41
CA PRO A 37 -10.38 -10.98 4.87
C PRO A 37 -9.61 -10.86 3.55
N ARG A 38 -10.04 -10.01 2.60
CA ARG A 38 -9.33 -9.79 1.34
C ARG A 38 -7.89 -9.33 1.53
N ILE A 39 -7.65 -8.42 2.46
CA ILE A 39 -6.28 -7.96 2.77
C ILE A 39 -5.44 -9.11 3.35
N ALA A 40 -6.03 -9.93 4.21
CA ALA A 40 -5.35 -11.10 4.76
C ALA A 40 -4.99 -12.12 3.67
N GLU A 41 -5.88 -12.37 2.71
CA GLU A 41 -5.62 -13.26 1.56
C GLU A 41 -4.46 -12.74 0.70
N MET A 42 -4.44 -11.46 0.37
CA MET A 42 -3.38 -10.84 -0.43
C MET A 42 -2.04 -10.85 0.31
N ALA A 43 -2.04 -10.59 1.62
CA ALA A 43 -0.85 -10.69 2.46
C ALA A 43 -0.32 -12.13 2.53
N ALA A 44 -1.22 -13.11 2.67
CA ALA A 44 -0.86 -14.54 2.66
C ALA A 44 -0.32 -14.99 1.30
N GLU A 45 -0.83 -14.47 0.19
CA GLU A 45 -0.30 -14.75 -1.15
C GLU A 45 1.14 -14.22 -1.29
N ILE A 46 1.42 -12.99 -0.88
CA ILE A 46 2.79 -12.45 -0.87
C ILE A 46 3.70 -13.26 0.06
N ALA A 47 3.19 -13.66 1.22
CA ALA A 47 3.95 -14.50 2.14
C ALA A 47 4.28 -15.88 1.53
N SER A 48 3.39 -16.44 0.72
CA SER A 48 3.64 -17.70 0.02
C SER A 48 4.84 -17.67 -0.93
N TRP A 49 5.27 -16.46 -1.34
CA TRP A 49 6.47 -16.27 -2.19
C TRP A 49 7.78 -16.21 -1.39
N GLY A 50 7.72 -16.27 -0.06
CA GLY A 50 8.90 -16.32 0.82
C GLY A 50 9.10 -15.07 1.68
N TYR A 51 8.14 -14.16 1.77
CA TYR A 51 8.23 -12.90 2.51
C TYR A 51 7.45 -12.93 3.82
N VAL A 52 7.90 -12.17 4.82
CA VAL A 52 7.11 -11.86 6.00
C VAL A 52 6.36 -10.55 5.75
N VAL A 53 5.03 -10.59 5.83
CA VAL A 53 4.19 -9.44 5.51
C VAL A 53 3.56 -8.88 6.76
N LEU A 54 3.73 -7.58 6.99
CA LEU A 54 3.05 -6.81 8.04
C LEU A 54 2.04 -5.84 7.39
N ALA A 55 0.76 -5.98 7.71
CA ALA A 55 -0.29 -5.08 7.25
C ALA A 55 -0.96 -4.39 8.45
N PRO A 56 -0.60 -3.13 8.77
CA PRO A 56 -1.15 -2.39 9.91
C PRO A 56 -2.52 -1.79 9.59
N ASN A 57 -3.38 -1.65 10.62
CA ASN A 57 -4.55 -0.79 10.59
C ASN A 57 -4.09 0.68 10.67
N VAL A 58 -3.97 1.34 9.53
CA VAL A 58 -3.52 2.75 9.46
C VAL A 58 -4.57 3.74 10.01
N PHE A 59 -5.78 3.25 10.29
CA PHE A 59 -6.88 4.03 10.87
C PHE A 59 -7.07 3.81 12.37
N TYR A 60 -6.07 3.32 13.07
CA TYR A 60 -6.14 2.98 14.51
C TYR A 60 -6.57 4.15 15.40
N ARG A 61 -6.34 5.40 14.97
CA ARG A 61 -6.82 6.60 15.68
C ARG A 61 -8.34 6.75 15.65
N ASP A 62 -8.99 6.19 14.63
CA ASP A 62 -10.43 6.22 14.44
C ASP A 62 -11.14 4.98 15.01
N GLY A 63 -10.37 3.97 15.44
CA GLY A 63 -10.90 2.77 16.09
C GLY A 63 -10.14 1.48 15.77
N SER A 64 -10.58 0.41 16.42
CA SER A 64 -10.10 -0.95 16.14
C SER A 64 -10.44 -1.39 14.71
N VAL A 65 -9.85 -2.48 14.25
CA VAL A 65 -10.21 -3.09 12.94
C VAL A 65 -11.71 -3.33 12.83
N ALA A 66 -12.36 -3.77 13.93
CA ALA A 66 -13.81 -4.02 13.95
C ALA A 66 -14.64 -2.72 13.88
N ASP A 67 -14.15 -1.64 14.52
CA ASP A 67 -14.85 -0.35 14.53
C ASP A 67 -14.82 0.34 13.17
N VAL A 68 -13.67 0.24 12.46
CA VAL A 68 -13.45 0.87 11.16
C VAL A 68 -13.85 0.01 9.97
N ALA A 69 -14.23 -1.24 10.19
CA ALA A 69 -14.66 -2.16 9.15
C ALA A 69 -15.88 -1.62 8.37
N PRO A 70 -15.94 -1.88 7.05
CA PRO A 70 -17.12 -1.55 6.25
C PRO A 70 -18.38 -2.19 6.84
N ARG A 71 -19.47 -1.41 6.92
CA ARG A 71 -20.79 -1.88 7.32
C ARG A 71 -21.65 -1.97 6.07
N GLY A 72 -21.85 -3.19 5.58
CA GLY A 72 -22.66 -3.44 4.38
C GLY A 72 -21.87 -4.11 3.26
N ASP A 73 -22.55 -4.38 2.17
CA ASP A 73 -22.01 -5.06 0.99
C ASP A 73 -21.30 -4.06 0.06
N LEU A 74 -19.98 -4.10 0.02
CA LEU A 74 -19.16 -3.24 -0.84
C LEU A 74 -19.31 -3.55 -2.34
N SER A 75 -19.94 -4.67 -2.70
CA SER A 75 -20.24 -4.99 -4.10
C SER A 75 -21.40 -4.14 -4.64
N THR A 76 -22.25 -3.59 -3.75
CA THR A 76 -23.39 -2.75 -4.13
C THR A 76 -23.05 -1.26 -4.15
N PRO A 77 -23.69 -0.43 -5.01
CA PRO A 77 -23.51 1.02 -5.01
C PRO A 77 -23.88 1.65 -3.66
N GLU A 78 -24.98 1.23 -3.07
CA GLU A 78 -25.51 1.76 -1.81
C GLU A 78 -24.55 1.48 -0.64
N GLY A 79 -23.98 0.28 -0.58
CA GLY A 79 -23.01 -0.11 0.45
C GLY A 79 -21.72 0.70 0.32
N ARG A 80 -21.26 0.96 -0.91
CA ARG A 80 -20.09 1.83 -1.16
C ARG A 80 -20.37 3.28 -0.78
N GLU A 81 -21.52 3.83 -1.14
CA GLU A 81 -21.87 5.21 -0.79
C GLU A 81 -21.94 5.39 0.73
N ALA A 82 -22.63 4.50 1.43
CA ALA A 82 -22.70 4.52 2.90
C ALA A 82 -21.32 4.43 3.55
N PHE A 83 -20.41 3.61 2.98
CA PHE A 83 -19.04 3.53 3.45
C PHE A 83 -18.29 4.87 3.28
N TRP A 84 -18.35 5.50 2.10
CA TRP A 84 -17.62 6.73 1.82
C TRP A 84 -18.05 7.92 2.69
N GLN A 85 -19.31 7.97 3.12
CA GLN A 85 -19.79 8.99 4.05
C GLN A 85 -19.05 8.97 5.40
N VAL A 86 -18.61 7.77 5.83
CA VAL A 86 -17.88 7.58 7.10
C VAL A 86 -16.36 7.59 6.87
N ALA A 87 -15.90 6.99 5.78
CA ALA A 87 -14.47 6.81 5.51
C ALA A 87 -13.79 8.09 5.00
N GLY A 88 -14.50 8.97 4.30
CA GLY A 88 -13.93 10.21 3.75
C GLY A 88 -13.24 11.06 4.80
N PRO A 89 -13.89 11.43 5.93
CA PRO A 89 -13.25 12.15 7.02
C PRO A 89 -12.02 11.43 7.59
N ARG A 90 -12.11 10.11 7.78
CA ARG A 90 -11.03 9.26 8.30
C ARG A 90 -9.78 9.32 7.42
N ILE A 91 -9.97 9.21 6.09
CA ILE A 91 -8.86 9.31 5.13
C ILE A 91 -8.22 10.69 5.17
N GLY A 92 -9.03 11.75 5.37
CA GLY A 92 -8.56 13.12 5.50
C GLY A 92 -7.79 13.38 6.81
N HIS A 93 -8.12 12.68 7.90
CA HIS A 93 -7.38 12.77 9.17
C HIS A 93 -5.95 12.23 9.05
N LEU A 94 -5.72 11.21 8.24
CA LEU A 94 -4.39 10.63 8.00
C LEU A 94 -3.57 11.55 7.06
N ASN A 95 -3.12 12.68 7.61
CA ASN A 95 -2.28 13.63 6.89
C ASN A 95 -0.83 13.13 6.72
N ALA A 96 0.00 13.90 6.01
CA ALA A 96 1.36 13.50 5.69
C ALA A 96 2.24 13.30 6.93
N ASP A 97 2.15 14.17 7.94
CA ASP A 97 3.01 14.11 9.14
C ASP A 97 2.69 12.86 9.96
N LEU A 98 1.40 12.57 10.17
CA LEU A 98 0.96 11.35 10.85
C LEU A 98 1.38 10.10 10.09
N ALA A 99 1.20 10.10 8.76
CA ALA A 99 1.60 8.97 7.92
C ALA A 99 3.12 8.70 7.98
N VAL A 100 3.95 9.74 7.99
CA VAL A 100 5.42 9.60 8.11
C VAL A 100 5.82 9.03 9.46
N ALA A 101 5.24 9.53 10.55
CA ALA A 101 5.52 9.02 11.89
C ALA A 101 5.10 7.55 12.05
N ASP A 102 3.89 7.21 11.59
CA ASP A 102 3.38 5.84 11.64
C ASP A 102 4.21 4.89 10.78
N ASN A 103 4.59 5.29 9.57
CA ASN A 103 5.40 4.47 8.66
C ASN A 103 6.76 4.11 9.29
N ALA A 104 7.40 5.04 9.99
CA ALA A 104 8.64 4.76 10.71
C ALA A 104 8.44 3.66 11.76
N THR A 105 7.38 3.79 12.57
CA THR A 105 7.02 2.79 13.59
C THR A 105 6.69 1.43 12.97
N TYR A 106 5.96 1.40 11.84
CA TYR A 106 5.61 0.15 11.18
C TYR A 106 6.82 -0.54 10.55
N LEU A 107 7.75 0.22 9.95
CA LEU A 107 9.00 -0.32 9.40
C LEU A 107 9.93 -0.86 10.49
N GLU A 108 10.04 -0.15 11.62
CA GLU A 108 10.78 -0.63 12.79
C GLU A 108 10.16 -1.92 13.32
N THR A 109 8.84 -1.93 13.57
CA THR A 109 8.13 -3.14 14.01
C THR A 109 8.32 -4.31 13.06
N LEU A 110 8.24 -4.07 11.73
CA LEU A 110 8.47 -5.12 10.73
C LEU A 110 9.85 -5.73 10.87
N ARG A 111 10.90 -4.91 11.02
CA ARG A 111 12.30 -5.37 11.15
C ARG A 111 12.56 -6.11 12.45
N GLU A 112 11.81 -5.80 13.52
CA GLU A 112 11.90 -6.44 14.81
C GLU A 112 11.16 -7.77 14.92
N LEU A 113 10.33 -8.12 13.93
CA LEU A 113 9.68 -9.44 13.92
C LEU A 113 10.74 -10.55 13.82
N PRO A 114 10.70 -11.57 14.69
CA PRO A 114 11.72 -12.64 14.71
C PRO A 114 11.74 -13.47 13.42
N GLU A 115 10.68 -13.44 12.64
CA GLU A 115 10.56 -14.10 11.34
C GLU A 115 11.21 -13.29 10.21
N VAL A 116 11.49 -12.00 10.41
CA VAL A 116 12.09 -11.14 9.37
C VAL A 116 13.60 -11.32 9.36
N THR A 117 14.14 -11.68 8.20
CA THR A 117 15.60 -11.75 8.00
C THR A 117 16.20 -10.34 7.91
N PRO A 118 17.37 -10.09 8.52
CA PRO A 118 18.05 -8.80 8.38
C PRO A 118 18.33 -8.47 6.91
N GLY A 119 18.07 -7.23 6.52
CA GLY A 119 18.30 -6.77 5.15
C GLY A 119 17.30 -5.70 4.71
N PRO A 120 17.29 -5.39 3.40
CA PRO A 120 16.34 -4.45 2.84
C PRO A 120 14.90 -4.97 2.94
N VAL A 121 13.95 -4.05 2.98
CA VAL A 121 12.52 -4.36 3.04
C VAL A 121 11.78 -3.83 1.82
N GLY A 122 10.62 -4.41 1.52
CA GLY A 122 9.69 -3.91 0.52
C GLY A 122 8.52 -3.18 1.15
N VAL A 123 7.91 -2.29 0.37
CA VAL A 123 6.63 -1.67 0.71
C VAL A 123 5.66 -1.82 -0.44
N VAL A 124 4.41 -2.15 -0.17
CA VAL A 124 3.35 -2.22 -1.18
C VAL A 124 2.09 -1.53 -0.68
N GLY A 125 1.44 -0.78 -1.53
CA GLY A 125 0.21 -0.08 -1.18
C GLY A 125 -0.86 -0.13 -2.26
N PHE A 126 -2.11 -0.14 -1.82
CA PHE A 126 -3.29 -0.23 -2.67
C PHE A 126 -4.18 0.99 -2.46
N CYS A 127 -4.68 1.61 -3.55
CA CYS A 127 -5.50 2.82 -3.48
C CYS A 127 -4.78 3.94 -2.70
N MET A 128 -5.36 4.42 -1.62
CA MET A 128 -4.72 5.39 -0.71
C MET A 128 -3.43 4.85 -0.07
N GLY A 129 -3.32 3.54 0.13
CA GLY A 129 -2.13 2.91 0.71
C GLY A 129 -0.88 3.09 -0.14
N ALA A 130 -1.01 3.30 -1.45
CA ALA A 130 0.11 3.62 -2.32
C ALA A 130 0.79 4.95 -1.94
N ARG A 131 0.04 5.94 -1.44
CA ARG A 131 0.61 7.20 -0.91
C ARG A 131 1.50 6.93 0.30
N LEU A 132 1.07 6.02 1.17
CA LEU A 132 1.82 5.62 2.36
C LEU A 132 3.09 4.88 1.97
N ALA A 133 3.00 3.97 0.99
CA ALA A 133 4.15 3.22 0.48
C ALA A 133 5.21 4.16 -0.13
N VAL A 134 4.81 5.15 -0.95
CA VAL A 134 5.73 6.14 -1.53
C VAL A 134 6.40 6.98 -0.44
N ARG A 135 5.65 7.41 0.60
CA ARG A 135 6.22 8.15 1.73
C ARG A 135 7.20 7.30 2.54
N ALA A 136 6.89 6.02 2.76
CA ALA A 136 7.80 5.09 3.43
C ALA A 136 9.11 4.95 2.65
N ALA A 137 9.05 4.70 1.34
CA ALA A 137 10.22 4.57 0.48
C ALA A 137 11.04 5.86 0.35
N GLY A 138 10.40 7.03 0.40
CA GLY A 138 11.08 8.31 0.34
C GLY A 138 11.81 8.70 1.64
N ARG A 139 11.41 8.12 2.77
CA ARG A 139 11.96 8.46 4.10
C ARG A 139 12.89 7.42 4.67
N ASP A 140 12.81 6.18 4.21
CA ASP A 140 13.63 5.08 4.72
C ASP A 140 14.54 4.53 3.60
N PRO A 141 15.87 4.72 3.71
CA PRO A 141 16.81 4.32 2.66
C PRO A 141 16.99 2.81 2.52
N ASP A 142 16.53 2.03 3.49
CA ASP A 142 16.58 0.57 3.49
C ASP A 142 15.33 -0.07 2.85
N VAL A 143 14.39 0.76 2.39
CA VAL A 143 13.32 0.30 1.50
C VAL A 143 13.88 0.15 0.10
N ALA A 144 14.01 -1.09 -0.37
CA ALA A 144 14.58 -1.41 -1.70
C ALA A 144 13.53 -1.61 -2.79
N ALA A 145 12.27 -1.88 -2.42
CA ALA A 145 11.14 -2.05 -3.33
C ALA A 145 9.94 -1.23 -2.88
N CYS A 146 9.30 -0.52 -3.81
CA CYS A 146 8.05 0.19 -3.56
C CYS A 146 7.05 -0.09 -4.68
N ALA A 147 5.89 -0.67 -4.35
CA ALA A 147 4.83 -0.88 -5.31
C ALA A 147 3.54 -0.16 -4.92
N GLY A 148 2.84 0.39 -5.93
CA GLY A 148 1.54 1.05 -5.78
C GLY A 148 0.56 0.62 -6.85
N PHE A 149 -0.61 0.11 -6.44
CA PHE A 149 -1.63 -0.36 -7.37
C PHE A 149 -2.91 0.45 -7.25
N HIS A 150 -3.52 0.79 -8.42
CA HIS A 150 -4.70 1.68 -8.52
C HIS A 150 -4.65 2.83 -7.52
N ALA A 151 -3.48 3.48 -7.47
CA ALA A 151 -3.21 4.55 -6.53
C ALA A 151 -4.10 5.78 -6.79
N GLY A 152 -4.45 6.48 -5.73
CA GLY A 152 -5.11 7.79 -5.83
C GLY A 152 -4.28 8.87 -5.16
N GLY A 153 -4.15 10.05 -5.78
CA GLY A 153 -3.53 11.24 -5.19
C GLY A 153 -2.03 11.12 -4.94
N LEU A 154 -1.29 10.40 -5.79
CA LEU A 154 0.19 10.37 -5.74
C LEU A 154 0.79 11.69 -6.21
N VAL A 155 0.18 12.36 -7.17
CA VAL A 155 0.58 13.65 -7.71
C VAL A 155 -0.52 14.66 -7.44
N THR A 156 -0.21 15.70 -6.68
CA THR A 156 -1.10 16.81 -6.34
C THR A 156 -0.33 18.12 -6.32
N GLU A 157 -1.02 19.25 -6.30
CA GLU A 157 -0.42 20.59 -6.17
C GLU A 157 0.10 20.88 -4.74
N ALA A 158 -0.26 20.06 -3.76
CA ALA A 158 0.13 20.27 -2.37
C ALA A 158 1.66 20.17 -2.19
N GLN A 159 2.19 20.94 -1.25
CA GLN A 159 3.62 20.91 -0.92
C GLN A 159 4.08 19.57 -0.38
N ASP A 160 3.18 18.85 0.29
CA ASP A 160 3.38 17.52 0.86
C ASP A 160 2.92 16.39 -0.08
N SER A 161 2.77 16.67 -1.38
CA SER A 161 2.38 15.65 -2.37
C SER A 161 3.35 14.46 -2.37
N PRO A 162 2.85 13.20 -2.34
CA PRO A 162 3.69 12.01 -2.20
C PRO A 162 4.81 11.90 -3.22
N HIS A 163 4.58 12.29 -4.49
CA HIS A 163 5.62 12.21 -5.53
C HIS A 163 6.87 13.04 -5.23
N ARG A 164 6.80 14.02 -4.33
CA ARG A 164 7.96 14.83 -3.93
C ARG A 164 8.94 14.06 -3.04
N GLU A 165 8.48 12.99 -2.37
CA GLU A 165 9.32 12.09 -1.59
C GLU A 165 10.24 11.22 -2.45
N LEU A 166 9.97 11.11 -3.75
CA LEU A 166 10.82 10.38 -4.70
C LEU A 166 12.24 10.95 -4.78
N ALA A 167 12.41 12.25 -4.55
CA ALA A 167 13.72 12.91 -4.58
C ALA A 167 14.74 12.35 -3.56
N THR A 168 14.28 11.68 -2.51
CA THR A 168 15.12 11.08 -1.45
C THR A 168 15.07 9.55 -1.45
N ALA A 169 14.20 8.96 -2.25
CA ALA A 169 14.02 7.51 -2.33
C ALA A 169 15.22 6.80 -2.98
N ARG A 170 15.37 5.52 -2.65
CA ARG A 170 16.37 4.62 -3.24
C ARG A 170 15.80 3.33 -3.78
N ALA A 171 14.50 3.11 -3.55
CA ALA A 171 13.79 1.92 -3.97
C ALA A 171 13.69 1.80 -5.51
N GLU A 172 13.50 0.60 -5.99
CA GLU A 172 12.93 0.37 -7.31
C GLU A 172 11.40 0.44 -7.20
N PHE A 173 10.75 1.11 -8.16
CA PHE A 173 9.32 1.40 -8.12
C PHE A 173 8.53 0.60 -9.15
N LEU A 174 7.31 0.23 -8.75
CA LEU A 174 6.32 -0.41 -9.61
C LEU A 174 4.95 0.26 -9.40
N PHE A 175 4.40 0.87 -10.45
CA PHE A 175 3.05 1.41 -10.43
C PHE A 175 2.18 0.77 -11.51
N GLY A 176 1.04 0.19 -11.09
CA GLY A 176 -0.04 -0.26 -11.95
C GLY A 176 -1.26 0.62 -11.73
N HIS A 177 -1.41 1.67 -12.56
CA HIS A 177 -2.52 2.60 -12.45
C HIS A 177 -3.80 2.00 -13.02
N ALA A 178 -4.94 2.38 -12.44
CA ALA A 178 -6.23 2.06 -13.02
C ALA A 178 -6.49 2.90 -14.28
N ASP A 179 -7.30 2.35 -15.19
CA ASP A 179 -7.74 3.04 -16.39
C ASP A 179 -8.95 3.93 -16.08
N ASN A 180 -9.01 5.10 -16.73
CA ASN A 180 -10.09 6.08 -16.55
C ASN A 180 -10.33 6.49 -15.07
N ASP A 181 -9.26 6.57 -14.29
CA ASP A 181 -9.29 6.89 -12.86
C ASP A 181 -9.14 8.40 -12.62
N GLY A 182 -10.22 9.05 -12.16
CA GLY A 182 -10.19 10.47 -11.82
C GLY A 182 -9.29 10.81 -10.62
N SER A 183 -8.88 9.83 -9.82
CA SER A 183 -7.97 10.04 -8.68
C SER A 183 -6.49 9.96 -9.06
N MET A 184 -6.18 9.41 -10.25
CA MET A 184 -4.84 9.33 -10.84
C MET A 184 -4.98 9.35 -12.37
N THR A 185 -5.14 10.56 -12.92
CA THR A 185 -5.34 10.75 -14.37
C THR A 185 -4.10 10.36 -15.18
N PRO A 186 -4.23 10.14 -16.51
CA PRO A 186 -3.05 9.90 -17.35
C PRO A 186 -1.97 10.98 -17.25
N GLU A 187 -2.38 12.25 -17.05
CA GLU A 187 -1.45 13.37 -16.83
C GLU A 187 -0.72 13.22 -15.50
N ASN A 188 -1.40 12.77 -14.44
CA ASN A 188 -0.78 12.51 -13.15
C ASN A 188 0.17 11.30 -13.22
N ALA A 189 -0.19 10.25 -13.94
CA ALA A 189 0.68 9.10 -14.17
C ALA A 189 1.95 9.50 -14.95
N LYS A 190 1.81 10.37 -15.96
CA LYS A 190 2.94 10.95 -16.69
C LYS A 190 3.82 11.80 -15.79
N ALA A 191 3.24 12.70 -15.00
CA ALA A 191 4.00 13.55 -14.06
C ALA A 191 4.73 12.73 -12.99
N LEU A 192 4.14 11.61 -12.53
CA LEU A 192 4.82 10.66 -11.65
C LEU A 192 6.04 10.03 -12.33
N GLY A 193 5.90 9.61 -13.60
CA GLY A 193 7.01 9.08 -14.40
C GLY A 193 8.14 10.10 -14.56
N GLU A 194 7.82 11.36 -14.87
CA GLU A 194 8.79 12.44 -14.95
C GLU A 194 9.52 12.68 -13.62
N ALA A 195 8.83 12.56 -12.49
CA ALA A 195 9.45 12.69 -11.16
C ALA A 195 10.38 11.51 -10.83
N LEU A 196 10.00 10.27 -11.21
CA LEU A 196 10.85 9.09 -11.09
C LEU A 196 12.13 9.21 -11.92
N ASP A 197 12.00 9.63 -13.18
CA ASP A 197 13.13 9.86 -14.09
C ASP A 197 14.05 10.95 -13.57
N ALA A 198 13.50 12.07 -13.10
CA ALA A 198 14.26 13.17 -12.54
C ALA A 198 15.04 12.78 -11.27
N ALA A 199 14.51 11.84 -10.48
CA ALA A 199 15.18 11.27 -9.32
C ALA A 199 16.19 10.15 -9.68
N GLY A 200 16.26 9.72 -10.93
CA GLY A 200 17.14 8.65 -11.41
C GLY A 200 16.76 7.27 -10.89
N LEU A 201 15.48 7.05 -10.58
CA LEU A 201 14.97 5.83 -9.99
C LEU A 201 14.59 4.80 -11.06
N ALA A 202 14.94 3.53 -10.83
CA ALA A 202 14.41 2.43 -11.62
C ALA A 202 12.90 2.28 -11.35
N ALA A 203 12.08 2.29 -12.40
CA ALA A 203 10.64 2.25 -12.24
C ALA A 203 9.91 1.61 -13.43
N THR A 204 8.82 0.91 -13.09
CA THR A 204 7.73 0.56 -14.02
C THR A 204 6.52 1.42 -13.64
N ASN A 205 5.99 2.21 -14.58
CA ASN A 205 4.90 3.16 -14.33
C ASN A 205 3.90 3.06 -15.48
N GLU A 206 2.84 2.26 -15.30
CA GLU A 206 1.96 1.85 -16.39
C GLU A 206 0.48 1.99 -16.02
N ILE A 207 -0.36 2.33 -17.02
CA ILE A 207 -1.81 2.22 -16.92
C ILE A 207 -2.21 0.82 -17.37
N TYR A 208 -3.03 0.14 -16.58
CA TYR A 208 -3.59 -1.17 -16.88
C TYR A 208 -4.92 -0.96 -17.59
N GLU A 209 -4.88 -1.09 -18.91
CA GLU A 209 -6.04 -0.84 -19.79
C GLU A 209 -7.26 -1.66 -19.36
N GLY A 210 -8.42 -0.99 -19.24
CA GLY A 210 -9.70 -1.59 -18.82
C GLY A 210 -9.78 -1.99 -17.34
N ALA A 211 -8.75 -1.72 -16.51
CA ALA A 211 -8.76 -2.03 -15.10
C ALA A 211 -9.31 -0.84 -14.27
N PRO A 212 -10.47 -0.96 -13.59
CA PRO A 212 -11.04 0.13 -12.81
C PRO A 212 -10.25 0.35 -11.50
N HIS A 213 -10.43 1.52 -10.87
CA HIS A 213 -9.90 1.77 -9.52
C HIS A 213 -10.39 0.69 -8.53
N GLY A 214 -9.47 0.04 -7.83
CA GLY A 214 -9.79 -1.08 -6.93
C GLY A 214 -9.72 -2.46 -7.58
N TYR A 215 -9.17 -2.60 -8.78
CA TYR A 215 -9.13 -3.84 -9.56
C TYR A 215 -8.50 -5.05 -8.83
N THR A 216 -7.76 -4.85 -7.74
CA THR A 216 -7.18 -5.94 -6.94
C THR A 216 -8.13 -6.48 -5.86
N MET A 217 -9.29 -5.84 -5.66
CA MET A 217 -10.20 -6.11 -4.54
C MET A 217 -11.35 -7.02 -4.97
N SER A 218 -11.18 -8.35 -4.82
CA SER A 218 -12.16 -9.37 -5.23
C SER A 218 -13.46 -9.34 -4.42
N ASP A 219 -13.48 -8.62 -3.32
CA ASP A 219 -14.65 -8.39 -2.47
C ASP A 219 -15.43 -7.12 -2.86
N THR A 220 -15.14 -6.54 -4.02
CA THR A 220 -15.83 -5.36 -4.57
C THR A 220 -16.23 -5.58 -6.03
N ALA A 221 -17.13 -4.73 -6.53
CA ALA A 221 -17.52 -4.74 -7.95
C ALA A 221 -16.41 -4.26 -8.89
N ALA A 222 -15.31 -3.73 -8.37
CA ALA A 222 -14.17 -3.26 -9.16
C ALA A 222 -13.20 -4.38 -9.55
N TRP A 223 -13.40 -5.59 -9.10
CA TRP A 223 -12.51 -6.72 -9.36
C TRP A 223 -12.24 -6.92 -10.85
N ASN A 224 -10.96 -7.01 -11.20
CA ASN A 224 -10.51 -7.40 -12.53
C ASN A 224 -9.37 -8.42 -12.38
N GLU A 225 -9.69 -9.69 -12.64
CA GLU A 225 -8.77 -10.82 -12.43
C GLU A 225 -7.49 -10.68 -13.27
N ALA A 226 -7.60 -10.28 -14.54
CA ALA A 226 -6.45 -10.16 -15.43
C ALA A 226 -5.48 -9.06 -14.95
N ALA A 227 -6.01 -7.92 -14.52
CA ALA A 227 -5.20 -6.84 -13.96
C ALA A 227 -4.59 -7.22 -12.60
N PHE A 228 -5.32 -7.94 -11.75
CA PHE A 228 -4.79 -8.46 -10.49
C PHE A 228 -3.64 -9.44 -10.72
N LEU A 229 -3.82 -10.42 -11.59
CA LEU A 229 -2.77 -11.41 -11.90
C LEU A 229 -1.51 -10.72 -12.46
N ARG A 230 -1.67 -9.72 -13.35
CA ARG A 230 -0.56 -8.91 -13.86
C ARG A 230 0.14 -8.15 -12.74
N ALA A 231 -0.63 -7.48 -11.87
CA ALA A 231 -0.10 -6.70 -10.75
C ALA A 231 0.73 -7.58 -9.80
N PHE A 232 0.20 -8.76 -9.44
CA PHE A 232 0.87 -9.67 -8.52
C PHE A 232 2.07 -10.39 -9.14
N ALA A 233 2.04 -10.72 -10.44
CA ALA A 233 3.21 -11.21 -11.15
C ALA A 233 4.34 -10.17 -11.15
N ASN A 234 4.04 -8.93 -11.52
CA ASN A 234 5.02 -7.84 -11.53
C ASN A 234 5.55 -7.52 -10.12
N LEU A 235 4.68 -7.56 -9.09
CA LEU A 235 5.09 -7.39 -7.69
C LEU A 235 6.05 -8.49 -7.25
N LYS A 236 5.72 -9.75 -7.56
CA LYS A 236 6.58 -10.90 -7.25
C LYS A 236 7.97 -10.76 -7.88
N ASP A 237 8.02 -10.34 -9.13
CA ASP A 237 9.28 -10.11 -9.84
C ASP A 237 10.07 -8.93 -9.24
N LEU A 238 9.41 -7.84 -8.85
CA LEU A 238 10.04 -6.71 -8.16
C LEU A 238 10.68 -7.17 -6.85
N LEU A 239 9.90 -7.83 -5.99
CA LEU A 239 10.40 -8.29 -4.69
C LEU A 239 11.54 -9.30 -4.83
N ALA A 240 11.46 -10.22 -5.81
CA ALA A 240 12.48 -11.24 -6.02
C ALA A 240 13.84 -10.66 -6.46
N ARG A 241 13.87 -9.55 -7.20
CA ARG A 241 15.14 -8.92 -7.63
C ARG A 241 15.71 -7.90 -6.66
N THR A 242 14.91 -7.42 -5.70
CA THR A 242 15.32 -6.35 -4.77
C THR A 242 15.53 -6.82 -3.33
N LEU A 243 14.88 -7.92 -2.92
CA LEU A 243 14.93 -8.44 -1.56
C LEU A 243 15.57 -9.84 -1.55
N HIS A 244 16.85 -9.93 -1.20
CA HIS A 244 17.63 -11.18 -1.06
C HIS A 244 18.54 -11.15 0.14
#